data_4cc4beee1c281cf6c3d05a1a428b8e4e
#
_entry.id   4cc4beee1c281cf6c3d05a1a428b8e4e
#
_cell.length_a   1.000
_cell.length_b   1.000
_cell.length_c   1.000
_cell.angle_alpha   90.00
_cell.angle_beta   90.00
_cell.angle_gamma   90.00
#
_symmetry.space_group_name_H-M   'P 1'
#
loop_
_entity.id
_entity.type
_entity.pdbx_description
1 polymer ?
#
loop_
_entity_poly.entity_id
_entity_poly.type
_entity_poly.pdbx_seq_one_letter_code
_entity_poly.pdbx_strand_id
1 'polypeptide(L)'
;MTGRCCAAVLLCVATTACASLEGLRGLVHAPRFEQADTRRSEIRLTGPSLSSPTGGATVRLWTKVTNPNGFGLTVGTLRGTLHLQGSRAATVDFPLGLPLQARGESEVPIDIVVDFRDVPGLSQAISRAMSREPIGYELEGTVSVEAGAFGEPLFGPMTILRGEIR
;
A
#
# COMPACT_ATOMS: atom_id res chain seq x y z
N MET A 1 9.78 -10.65 -59.77
CA MET A 1 10.27 -11.25 -58.50
C MET A 1 10.53 -10.17 -57.39
N THR A 2 9.63 -9.21 -57.22
CA THR A 2 9.89 -8.04 -56.34
C THR A 2 8.87 -7.83 -55.20
N GLY A 3 7.93 -8.79 -55.03
CA GLY A 3 6.85 -8.65 -54.02
C GLY A 3 7.09 -9.28 -52.65
N ARG A 4 8.14 -10.09 -52.46
CA ARG A 4 8.35 -10.89 -51.24
C ARG A 4 9.26 -10.23 -50.19
N CYS A 5 10.05 -9.23 -50.54
CA CYS A 5 10.94 -8.51 -49.59
C CYS A 5 10.26 -7.45 -48.75
N CYS A 6 9.18 -6.81 -49.22
CA CYS A 6 8.50 -5.76 -48.46
C CYS A 6 7.69 -6.30 -47.27
N ALA A 7 7.13 -7.52 -47.36
CA ALA A 7 6.35 -8.12 -46.29
C ALA A 7 7.19 -8.52 -45.08
N ALA A 8 8.45 -8.95 -45.31
CA ALA A 8 9.35 -9.33 -44.22
C ALA A 8 9.88 -8.13 -43.40
N VAL A 9 10.05 -6.96 -44.04
CA VAL A 9 10.52 -5.74 -43.34
C VAL A 9 9.41 -5.14 -42.46
N LEU A 10 8.14 -5.24 -42.86
CA LEU A 10 7.03 -4.73 -42.05
C LEU A 10 6.80 -5.56 -40.77
N LEU A 11 7.09 -6.86 -40.80
CA LEU A 11 6.91 -7.75 -39.65
C LEU A 11 8.00 -7.55 -38.59
N CYS A 12 9.22 -7.16 -38.98
CA CYS A 12 10.31 -6.87 -38.00
C CYS A 12 10.14 -5.57 -37.24
N VAL A 13 9.43 -4.58 -37.78
CA VAL A 13 9.20 -3.28 -37.09
C VAL A 13 8.17 -3.42 -35.98
N ALA A 14 7.19 -4.32 -36.13
CA ALA A 14 6.13 -4.52 -35.12
C ALA A 14 6.63 -5.21 -33.85
N THR A 15 7.70 -6.00 -33.90
CA THR A 15 8.23 -6.72 -32.74
C THR A 15 9.15 -5.90 -31.85
N THR A 16 9.75 -4.83 -32.37
CA THR A 16 10.63 -3.95 -31.58
C THR A 16 9.86 -2.93 -30.73
N ALA A 17 8.60 -2.63 -31.06
CA ALA A 17 7.79 -1.68 -30.30
C ALA A 17 7.36 -2.20 -28.92
N CYS A 18 7.17 -3.52 -28.75
CA CYS A 18 6.81 -4.10 -27.45
C CYS A 18 7.97 -4.14 -26.45
N ALA A 19 9.21 -4.33 -26.92
CA ALA A 19 10.38 -4.38 -26.03
C ALA A 19 10.72 -3.04 -25.37
N SER A 20 10.37 -1.93 -26.02
CA SER A 20 10.63 -0.58 -25.48
C SER A 20 9.68 -0.17 -24.34
N LEU A 21 8.47 -0.74 -24.28
CA LEU A 21 7.50 -0.45 -23.22
C LEU A 21 7.82 -1.15 -21.90
N GLU A 22 8.42 -2.34 -21.94
CA GLU A 22 8.86 -3.05 -20.72
C GLU A 22 10.04 -2.37 -20.05
N GLY A 23 10.96 -1.79 -20.83
CA GLY A 23 12.08 -1.01 -20.31
C GLY A 23 11.67 0.28 -19.59
N LEU A 24 10.53 0.87 -19.95
CA LEU A 24 10.04 2.10 -19.31
C LEU A 24 9.43 1.85 -17.92
N ARG A 25 8.88 0.67 -17.67
CA ARG A 25 8.34 0.30 -16.35
C ARG A 25 9.41 0.24 -15.26
N GLY A 26 10.65 -0.10 -15.60
CA GLY A 26 11.79 -0.10 -14.69
C GLY A 26 12.25 1.29 -14.24
N LEU A 27 11.77 2.37 -14.88
CA LEU A 27 12.09 3.74 -14.53
C LEU A 27 11.22 4.33 -13.42
N VAL A 28 10.11 3.67 -13.10
CA VAL A 28 9.22 4.10 -12.01
C VAL A 28 9.67 3.47 -10.71
N HIS A 29 10.05 4.30 -9.75
CA HIS A 29 10.43 3.86 -8.41
C HIS A 29 9.20 3.81 -7.51
N ALA A 30 9.14 2.80 -6.65
CA ALA A 30 8.07 2.66 -5.66
C ALA A 30 7.97 3.89 -4.75
N PRO A 31 6.76 4.36 -4.43
CA PRO A 31 6.58 5.35 -3.37
C PRO A 31 7.15 4.83 -2.05
N ARG A 32 7.66 5.74 -1.23
CA ARG A 32 8.14 5.42 0.11
C ARG A 32 7.05 5.74 1.12
N PHE A 33 6.87 4.83 2.06
CA PHE A 33 5.90 4.95 3.14
C PHE A 33 6.65 4.98 4.47
N GLU A 34 6.38 6.00 5.26
CA GLU A 34 6.99 6.19 6.57
C GLU A 34 5.91 6.62 7.56
N GLN A 35 6.13 6.41 8.84
CA GLN A 35 5.23 6.96 9.87
C GLN A 35 5.27 8.49 9.79
N ALA A 36 4.09 9.14 9.87
CA ALA A 36 4.02 10.59 9.84
C ALA A 36 4.75 11.22 11.04
N ASP A 37 5.48 12.31 10.79
CA ASP A 37 6.24 13.01 11.82
C ASP A 37 5.33 13.88 12.69
N THR A 38 4.25 14.43 12.11
CA THR A 38 3.38 15.43 12.76
C THR A 38 2.20 14.81 13.50
N ARG A 39 1.82 13.57 13.17
CA ARG A 39 0.64 12.90 13.72
C ARG A 39 0.96 11.48 14.17
N ARG A 40 0.37 11.08 15.29
CA ARG A 40 0.58 9.76 15.87
C ARG A 40 -0.50 8.79 15.39
N SER A 41 -0.06 7.57 15.10
CA SER A 41 -0.99 6.45 14.88
C SER A 41 -1.73 6.13 16.18
N GLU A 42 -3.00 5.75 16.06
CA GLU A 42 -3.88 5.48 17.20
C GLU A 42 -4.68 4.19 17.00
N ILE A 43 -5.06 3.57 18.11
CA ILE A 43 -6.01 2.45 18.13
C ILE A 43 -7.20 2.83 18.99
N ARG A 44 -8.41 2.58 18.48
CA ARG A 44 -9.66 2.79 19.18
C ARG A 44 -10.39 1.47 19.30
N LEU A 45 -10.60 1.01 20.53
CA LEU A 45 -11.38 -0.19 20.80
C LEU A 45 -12.87 0.11 20.62
N THR A 46 -13.57 -0.80 19.94
CA THR A 46 -15.02 -0.76 19.73
C THR A 46 -15.65 -1.93 20.49
N GLY A 47 -16.57 -1.62 21.36
CA GLY A 47 -17.31 -2.62 22.13
C GLY A 47 -18.20 -3.51 21.25
N PRO A 48 -18.74 -4.61 21.81
CA PRO A 48 -19.67 -5.47 21.10
C PRO A 48 -20.88 -4.72 20.55
N SER A 49 -21.32 -5.09 19.35
CA SER A 49 -22.48 -4.55 18.66
C SER A 49 -23.23 -5.66 17.92
N LEU A 50 -24.41 -5.36 17.36
CA LEU A 50 -25.15 -6.33 16.55
C LEU A 50 -24.37 -6.78 15.30
N SER A 51 -23.57 -5.91 14.72
CA SER A 51 -22.74 -6.21 13.54
C SER A 51 -21.39 -6.86 13.91
N SER A 52 -20.87 -6.64 15.11
CA SER A 52 -19.65 -7.23 15.63
C SER A 52 -19.86 -7.68 17.08
N PRO A 53 -20.42 -8.89 17.33
CA PRO A 53 -20.74 -9.37 18.68
C PRO A 53 -19.52 -9.53 19.59
N THR A 54 -18.34 -9.70 19.02
CA THR A 54 -17.06 -9.82 19.75
C THR A 54 -16.37 -8.47 19.98
N GLY A 55 -16.92 -7.38 19.40
CA GLY A 55 -16.25 -6.11 19.35
C GLY A 55 -15.13 -6.06 18.32
N GLY A 56 -14.36 -4.98 18.32
CA GLY A 56 -13.31 -4.76 17.35
C GLY A 56 -12.38 -3.62 17.73
N ALA A 57 -11.58 -3.20 16.79
CA ALA A 57 -10.75 -1.99 16.88
C ALA A 57 -10.70 -1.26 15.54
N THR A 58 -10.53 0.04 15.59
CA THR A 58 -10.10 0.83 14.42
C THR A 58 -8.67 1.27 14.67
N VAL A 59 -7.78 0.87 13.77
CA VAL A 59 -6.37 1.27 13.76
C VAL A 59 -6.21 2.37 12.72
N ARG A 60 -5.81 3.56 13.15
CA ARG A 60 -5.47 4.69 12.28
C ARG A 60 -3.97 4.84 12.20
N LEU A 61 -3.42 4.62 11.03
CA LEU A 61 -2.00 4.78 10.76
C LEU A 61 -1.78 6.09 10.00
N TRP A 62 -1.16 7.07 10.65
CA TRP A 62 -0.75 8.28 9.97
C TRP A 62 0.54 8.04 9.22
N THR A 63 0.48 8.21 7.90
CA THR A 63 1.51 7.78 6.96
C THR A 63 1.98 8.94 6.12
N LYS A 64 3.28 9.18 6.09
CA LYS A 64 3.95 10.05 5.13
C LYS A 64 4.28 9.24 3.89
N VAL A 65 3.76 9.67 2.74
CA VAL A 65 4.00 9.03 1.44
C VAL A 65 4.83 9.98 0.60
N THR A 66 6.00 9.52 0.15
CA THR A 66 6.94 10.30 -0.66
C THR A 66 7.08 9.71 -2.05
N ASN A 67 7.00 10.55 -3.06
CA ASN A 67 7.28 10.20 -4.44
C ASN A 67 8.78 10.39 -4.75
N PRO A 68 9.58 9.31 -4.95
CA PRO A 68 11.00 9.44 -5.27
C PRO A 68 11.27 9.80 -6.74
N ASN A 69 10.23 9.83 -7.58
CA ASN A 69 10.36 10.03 -9.03
C ASN A 69 10.46 11.52 -9.38
N GLY A 70 11.10 11.82 -10.51
CA GLY A 70 11.18 13.17 -11.07
C GLY A 70 9.92 13.63 -11.82
N PHE A 71 8.81 12.90 -11.72
CA PHE A 71 7.52 13.18 -12.33
C PHE A 71 6.38 12.91 -11.35
N GLY A 72 5.20 13.47 -11.59
CA GLY A 72 4.02 13.25 -10.77
C GLY A 72 3.43 11.85 -10.98
N LEU A 73 2.84 11.30 -9.95
CA LEU A 73 2.13 10.01 -9.98
C LEU A 73 0.93 10.04 -9.03
N THR A 74 0.01 9.08 -9.19
CA THR A 74 -1.07 8.83 -8.23
C THR A 74 -0.83 7.48 -7.57
N VAL A 75 -0.76 7.47 -6.24
CA VAL A 75 -0.78 6.23 -5.48
C VAL A 75 -2.21 5.71 -5.45
N GLY A 76 -2.46 4.57 -6.10
CA GLY A 76 -3.79 4.00 -6.28
C GLY A 76 -4.29 3.23 -5.06
N THR A 77 -4.30 1.91 -5.12
CA THR A 77 -4.81 1.04 -4.06
C THR A 77 -3.66 0.36 -3.30
N LEU A 78 -3.77 0.35 -1.99
CA LEU A 78 -2.93 -0.42 -1.08
C LEU A 78 -3.68 -1.70 -0.68
N ARG A 79 -3.09 -2.87 -0.96
CA ARG A 79 -3.62 -4.18 -0.56
C ARG A 79 -2.62 -4.92 0.27
N GLY A 80 -3.07 -5.47 1.40
CA GLY A 80 -2.12 -6.16 2.27
C GLY A 80 -2.72 -6.77 3.52
N THR A 81 -1.85 -7.01 4.48
CA THR A 81 -2.19 -7.56 5.79
C THR A 81 -1.58 -6.69 6.89
N LEU A 82 -2.41 -6.30 7.84
CA LEU A 82 -1.97 -5.68 9.09
C LEU A 82 -1.65 -6.76 10.10
N HIS A 83 -0.48 -6.69 10.70
CA HIS A 83 -0.08 -7.48 11.86
C HIS A 83 0.00 -6.57 13.08
N LEU A 84 -0.50 -7.04 14.21
CA LEU A 84 -0.37 -6.42 15.54
C LEU A 84 0.33 -7.40 16.47
N GLN A 85 1.41 -6.99 17.10
CA GLN A 85 2.25 -7.85 17.95
C GLN A 85 2.65 -9.17 17.26
N GLY A 86 2.95 -9.10 15.95
CA GLY A 86 3.29 -10.26 15.13
C GLY A 86 2.12 -11.16 14.72
N SER A 87 0.90 -10.92 15.24
CA SER A 87 -0.30 -11.68 14.85
C SER A 87 -1.05 -10.97 13.74
N ARG A 88 -1.54 -11.74 12.74
CA ARG A 88 -2.39 -11.20 11.68
C ARG A 88 -3.66 -10.59 12.30
N ALA A 89 -3.92 -9.32 12.02
CA ALA A 89 -5.01 -8.57 12.61
C ALA A 89 -6.11 -8.24 11.60
N ALA A 90 -5.77 -7.89 10.37
CA ALA A 90 -6.76 -7.55 9.34
C ALA A 90 -6.18 -7.71 7.93
N THR A 91 -7.05 -7.92 6.96
CA THR A 91 -6.74 -7.72 5.54
C THR A 91 -7.08 -6.27 5.18
N VAL A 92 -6.23 -5.63 4.41
CA VAL A 92 -6.35 -4.24 3.99
C VAL A 92 -6.58 -4.20 2.48
N ASP A 93 -7.62 -3.49 2.06
CA ASP A 93 -7.85 -3.07 0.68
C ASP A 93 -8.30 -1.61 0.75
N PHE A 94 -7.34 -0.69 0.61
CA PHE A 94 -7.55 0.73 0.86
C PHE A 94 -7.25 1.54 -0.41
N PRO A 95 -8.29 2.13 -1.04
CA PRO A 95 -8.10 3.02 -2.18
C PRO A 95 -7.57 4.37 -1.68
N LEU A 96 -6.27 4.61 -1.86
CA LEU A 96 -5.63 5.87 -1.49
C LEU A 96 -6.01 7.00 -2.44
N GLY A 97 -5.94 6.76 -3.76
CA GLY A 97 -6.22 7.79 -4.76
C GLY A 97 -5.39 9.06 -4.56
N LEU A 98 -4.14 8.94 -4.10
CA LEU A 98 -3.31 10.05 -3.63
C LEU A 98 -2.41 10.59 -4.74
N PRO A 99 -2.70 11.79 -5.31
CA PRO A 99 -1.82 12.43 -6.26
C PRO A 99 -0.60 13.01 -5.55
N LEU A 100 0.59 12.69 -6.06
CA LEU A 100 1.87 13.21 -5.58
C LEU A 100 2.62 13.91 -6.71
N GLN A 101 3.08 15.11 -6.46
CA GLN A 101 3.96 15.85 -7.38
C GLN A 101 5.33 15.15 -7.50
N ALA A 102 6.10 15.52 -8.53
CA ALA A 102 7.49 15.11 -8.65
C ALA A 102 8.26 15.45 -7.36
N ARG A 103 8.93 14.45 -6.75
CA ARG A 103 9.66 14.61 -5.48
C ARG A 103 8.81 15.11 -4.31
N GLY A 104 7.48 15.10 -4.46
CA GLY A 104 6.53 15.56 -3.44
C GLY A 104 6.25 14.52 -2.38
N GLU A 105 5.69 14.99 -1.26
CA GLU A 105 5.25 14.17 -0.15
C GLU A 105 3.86 14.61 0.35
N SER A 106 3.15 13.71 1.01
CA SER A 106 1.86 13.98 1.65
C SER A 106 1.65 13.08 2.85
N GLU A 107 1.00 13.59 3.89
CA GLU A 107 0.59 12.79 5.04
C GLU A 107 -0.89 12.43 4.92
N VAL A 108 -1.20 11.14 5.03
CA VAL A 108 -2.56 10.62 4.93
C VAL A 108 -2.85 9.61 6.04
N PRO A 109 -4.10 9.56 6.55
CA PRO A 109 -4.52 8.49 7.44
C PRO A 109 -4.89 7.23 6.64
N ILE A 110 -4.50 6.06 7.14
CA ILE A 110 -4.98 4.76 6.68
C ILE A 110 -5.78 4.17 7.82
N ASP A 111 -7.10 4.08 7.66
CA ASP A 111 -8.02 3.55 8.67
C ASP A 111 -8.30 2.07 8.39
N ILE A 112 -7.95 1.20 9.34
CA ILE A 112 -8.09 -0.24 9.22
C ILE A 112 -9.02 -0.73 10.32
N VAL A 113 -10.11 -1.41 9.93
CA VAL A 113 -11.03 -2.04 10.87
C VAL A 113 -10.58 -3.46 11.16
N VAL A 114 -10.45 -3.79 12.43
CA VAL A 114 -10.08 -5.11 12.95
C VAL A 114 -11.28 -5.70 13.68
N ASP A 115 -11.83 -6.81 13.21
CA ASP A 115 -12.87 -7.57 13.92
C ASP A 115 -12.19 -8.62 14.80
N PHE A 116 -12.49 -8.64 16.11
CA PHE A 116 -11.86 -9.58 17.04
C PHE A 116 -12.32 -11.03 16.84
N ARG A 117 -13.38 -11.24 16.06
CA ARG A 117 -13.85 -12.58 15.68
C ARG A 117 -12.82 -13.30 14.78
N ASP A 118 -12.15 -12.54 13.94
CA ASP A 118 -11.28 -13.09 12.91
C ASP A 118 -9.83 -13.30 13.38
N VAL A 119 -9.53 -12.93 14.64
CA VAL A 119 -8.14 -12.89 15.10
C VAL A 119 -7.97 -13.51 16.50
N PRO A 120 -7.89 -14.84 16.60
CA PRO A 120 -7.75 -15.54 17.88
C PRO A 120 -6.45 -15.27 18.66
N GLY A 121 -5.47 -14.57 18.08
CA GLY A 121 -4.19 -14.22 18.73
C GLY A 121 -4.10 -12.81 19.31
N LEU A 122 -5.17 -12.00 19.23
CA LEU A 122 -5.13 -10.57 19.61
C LEU A 122 -5.27 -10.27 21.11
N SER A 123 -5.46 -11.27 21.98
CA SER A 123 -5.60 -11.05 23.43
C SER A 123 -4.47 -10.19 24.01
N GLN A 124 -3.25 -10.38 23.53
CA GLN A 124 -2.07 -9.63 23.98
C GLN A 124 -2.10 -8.18 23.48
N ALA A 125 -2.48 -7.94 22.23
CA ALA A 125 -2.62 -6.59 21.68
C ALA A 125 -3.77 -5.83 22.38
N ILE A 126 -4.89 -6.48 22.65
CA ILE A 126 -6.02 -5.91 23.38
C ILE A 126 -5.61 -5.54 24.81
N SER A 127 -4.92 -6.44 25.52
CA SER A 127 -4.43 -6.19 26.88
C SER A 127 -3.51 -4.98 26.92
N ARG A 128 -2.57 -4.86 25.98
CA ARG A 128 -1.67 -3.71 25.86
C ARG A 128 -2.43 -2.41 25.54
N ALA A 129 -3.40 -2.48 24.62
CA ALA A 129 -4.25 -1.32 24.30
C ALA A 129 -4.99 -0.82 25.55
N MET A 130 -5.56 -1.72 26.35
CA MET A 130 -6.25 -1.35 27.60
C MET A 130 -5.30 -0.79 28.65
N SER A 131 -4.07 -1.28 28.71
CA SER A 131 -3.01 -0.79 29.61
C SER A 131 -2.29 0.45 29.08
N ARG A 132 -2.65 0.96 27.92
CA ARG A 132 -1.97 2.07 27.21
C ARG A 132 -0.48 1.80 26.97
N GLU A 133 -0.11 0.53 26.81
CA GLU A 133 1.23 0.13 26.45
C GLU A 133 1.42 0.23 24.93
N PRO A 134 2.66 0.43 24.44
CA PRO A 134 2.95 0.44 23.01
C PRO A 134 2.57 -0.87 22.34
N ILE A 135 1.92 -0.78 21.16
CA ILE A 135 1.52 -1.93 20.34
C ILE A 135 2.32 -1.86 19.06
N GLY A 136 3.21 -2.84 18.84
CA GLY A 136 3.94 -2.98 17.59
C GLY A 136 2.98 -3.33 16.45
N TYR A 137 3.14 -2.68 15.31
CA TYR A 137 2.40 -3.00 14.10
C TYR A 137 3.32 -3.16 12.89
N GLU A 138 2.87 -3.95 11.94
CA GLU A 138 3.49 -4.11 10.62
C GLU A 138 2.40 -4.26 9.56
N LEU A 139 2.49 -3.44 8.51
CA LEU A 139 1.62 -3.50 7.34
C LEU A 139 2.45 -3.98 6.15
N GLU A 140 2.13 -5.17 5.67
CA GLU A 140 2.77 -5.77 4.50
C GLU A 140 1.80 -5.86 3.33
N GLY A 141 2.29 -5.66 2.11
CA GLY A 141 1.41 -5.77 0.95
C GLY A 141 1.96 -5.19 -0.34
N THR A 142 1.04 -4.84 -1.21
CA THR A 142 1.30 -4.29 -2.55
C THR A 142 0.64 -2.93 -2.71
N VAL A 143 1.21 -2.10 -3.57
CA VAL A 143 0.69 -0.76 -3.89
C VAL A 143 0.64 -0.60 -5.40
N SER A 144 -0.54 -0.24 -5.93
CA SER A 144 -0.67 0.19 -7.33
C SER A 144 -0.34 1.66 -7.47
N VAL A 145 0.25 2.02 -8.60
CA VAL A 145 0.64 3.39 -8.90
C VAL A 145 0.25 3.72 -10.35
N GLU A 146 -0.41 4.84 -10.55
CA GLU A 146 -0.68 5.40 -11.87
C GLU A 146 0.42 6.41 -12.20
N ALA A 147 1.27 6.10 -13.18
CA ALA A 147 2.44 6.89 -13.54
C ALA A 147 2.33 7.51 -14.95
N GLY A 148 1.11 7.83 -15.39
CA GLY A 148 0.82 8.43 -16.68
C GLY A 148 1.35 7.59 -17.85
N ALA A 149 2.25 8.15 -18.64
CA ALA A 149 2.83 7.45 -19.81
C ALA A 149 3.63 6.17 -19.47
N PHE A 150 4.03 6.01 -18.19
CA PHE A 150 4.73 4.80 -17.71
C PHE A 150 3.77 3.68 -17.28
N GLY A 151 2.45 3.89 -17.39
CA GLY A 151 1.43 2.91 -17.07
C GLY A 151 1.11 2.80 -15.58
N GLU A 152 0.64 1.62 -15.17
CA GLU A 152 0.17 1.34 -13.82
C GLU A 152 0.98 0.21 -13.16
N PRO A 153 2.24 0.47 -12.75
CA PRO A 153 3.03 -0.54 -12.07
C PRO A 153 2.44 -0.90 -10.70
N LEU A 154 2.60 -2.19 -10.33
CA LEU A 154 2.29 -2.73 -9.03
C LEU A 154 3.61 -3.02 -8.30
N PHE A 155 3.76 -2.50 -7.08
CA PHE A 155 4.94 -2.69 -6.25
C PHE A 155 4.63 -3.61 -5.08
N GLY A 156 5.54 -4.51 -4.77
CA GLY A 156 5.44 -5.47 -3.67
C GLY A 156 5.36 -6.94 -4.13
N PRO A 157 5.12 -7.87 -3.20
CA PRO A 157 4.88 -7.64 -1.77
C PRO A 157 6.10 -7.04 -1.03
N MET A 158 5.83 -6.11 -0.11
CA MET A 158 6.85 -5.45 0.71
C MET A 158 6.27 -5.01 2.04
N THR A 159 7.13 -4.75 3.03
CA THR A 159 6.72 -4.02 4.24
C THR A 159 6.45 -2.57 3.85
N ILE A 160 5.20 -2.14 3.99
CA ILE A 160 4.74 -0.79 3.67
C ILE A 160 4.99 0.13 4.86
N LEU A 161 4.57 -0.31 6.05
CA LEU A 161 4.74 0.44 7.30
C LEU A 161 5.09 -0.50 8.44
N ARG A 162 5.95 -0.02 9.34
CA ARG A 162 6.25 -0.68 10.61
C ARG A 162 6.45 0.38 11.69
N GLY A 163 5.95 0.13 12.90
CA GLY A 163 6.11 1.06 14.00
C GLY A 163 5.39 0.63 15.26
N GLU A 164 5.12 1.59 16.13
CA GLU A 164 4.38 1.42 17.38
C GLU A 164 3.22 2.40 17.45
N ILE A 165 2.09 1.92 17.96
CA ILE A 165 0.91 2.70 18.33
C ILE A 165 0.94 2.90 19.85
N ARG A 166 0.66 4.13 20.28
CA ARG A 166 0.60 4.50 21.72
C ARG A 166 -0.70 5.17 22.06
#